data_4c6adf39b7ce537e2a128860aab542c9
#
_entry.id   4c6adf39b7ce537e2a128860aab542c9
#
_cell.length_a   1.000
_cell.length_b   1.000
_cell.length_c   1.000
_cell.angle_alpha   90.00
_cell.angle_beta   90.00
_cell.angle_gamma   90.00
#
_symmetry.space_group_name_H-M   'P 1'
#
loop_
_entity.id
_entity.type
_entity.pdbx_description
1 polymer ?
#
loop_
_entity_poly.entity_id
_entity_poly.type
_entity_poly.pdbx_seq_one_letter_code
_entity_poly.pdbx_strand_id
1 'polypeptide(L)'
;MYLLRANLEILSVKMCDGKFSEQTIAKMEQIVQRMATIEQLEQFDEVIENDNQFHACIIEECGLKRLYTLWSSMDSGNTIVFYRGAGKNEYVVHNQEKIHRRVLDAVKTGDVQVICKTLIDHYMETTIGYLKDHGISTEEFPYKINVNF
;
A
#
# COMPACT_ATOMS: atom_id res chain seq x y z
N MET A 1 12.44 -2.64 -3.92
CA MET A 1 11.28 -2.39 -4.77
C MET A 1 10.09 -1.88 -3.98
N TYR A 2 9.67 -2.55 -2.91
CA TYR A 2 8.52 -2.18 -2.07
C TYR A 2 8.61 -0.75 -1.51
N LEU A 3 9.75 -0.38 -0.90
CA LEU A 3 9.98 0.97 -0.38
C LEU A 3 10.06 2.05 -1.49
N LEU A 4 10.46 1.67 -2.71
CA LEU A 4 10.45 2.60 -3.83
C LEU A 4 9.01 2.94 -4.24
N ARG A 5 8.09 1.96 -4.26
CA ARG A 5 6.66 2.21 -4.47
C ARG A 5 6.11 3.15 -3.41
N ALA A 6 6.41 2.91 -2.12
CA ALA A 6 6.02 3.80 -1.03
C ALA A 6 6.46 5.25 -1.27
N ASN A 7 7.71 5.46 -1.69
CA ASN A 7 8.21 6.80 -1.97
C ASN A 7 7.49 7.49 -3.14
N LEU A 8 7.11 6.74 -4.18
CA LEU A 8 6.35 7.30 -5.30
C LEU A 8 4.93 7.69 -4.88
N GLU A 9 4.28 6.89 -4.05
CA GLU A 9 2.95 7.22 -3.51
C GLU A 9 3.01 8.43 -2.57
N ILE A 10 4.03 8.52 -1.70
CA ILE A 10 4.28 9.68 -0.86
C ILE A 10 4.51 10.93 -1.72
N LEU A 11 5.24 10.81 -2.82
CA LEU A 11 5.42 11.92 -3.76
C LEU A 11 4.08 12.36 -4.35
N SER A 12 3.21 11.42 -4.77
CA SER A 12 1.88 11.75 -5.26
C SER A 12 1.05 12.51 -4.23
N VAL A 13 1.01 12.01 -2.97
CA VAL A 13 0.29 12.67 -1.86
C VAL A 13 0.78 14.10 -1.65
N LYS A 14 2.09 14.33 -1.68
CA LYS A 14 2.68 15.67 -1.54
C LYS A 14 2.30 16.58 -2.70
N MET A 15 2.29 16.07 -3.92
CA MET A 15 1.99 16.86 -5.11
C MET A 15 0.53 17.29 -5.18
N CYS A 16 -0.41 16.51 -4.66
CA CYS A 16 -1.81 16.88 -4.53
C CYS A 16 -2.15 17.57 -3.19
N ASP A 17 -1.12 17.88 -2.35
CA ASP A 17 -1.28 18.51 -1.03
C ASP A 17 -2.27 17.75 -0.12
N GLY A 18 -2.25 16.40 -0.19
CA GLY A 18 -3.15 15.52 0.55
C GLY A 18 -4.63 15.59 0.13
N LYS A 19 -4.93 16.37 -0.90
CA LYS A 19 -6.31 16.59 -1.38
C LYS A 19 -6.67 15.56 -2.43
N PHE A 20 -7.47 14.61 -2.01
CA PHE A 20 -8.04 13.58 -2.88
C PHE A 20 -9.43 13.97 -3.32
N SER A 21 -9.76 13.75 -4.59
CA SER A 21 -11.09 13.97 -5.12
C SER A 21 -12.13 13.05 -4.45
N GLU A 22 -13.36 13.50 -4.33
CA GLU A 22 -14.47 12.68 -3.82
C GLU A 22 -14.63 11.39 -4.65
N GLN A 23 -14.39 11.47 -5.95
CA GLN A 23 -14.45 10.34 -6.85
C GLN A 23 -13.36 9.30 -6.50
N THR A 24 -12.15 9.73 -6.24
CA THR A 24 -11.03 8.82 -5.84
C THR A 24 -11.32 8.19 -4.49
N ILE A 25 -11.78 8.97 -3.51
CA ILE A 25 -12.14 8.45 -2.19
C ILE A 25 -13.27 7.41 -2.31
N ALA A 26 -14.29 7.67 -3.11
CA ALA A 26 -15.38 6.73 -3.35
C ALA A 26 -14.91 5.44 -4.03
N LYS A 27 -13.99 5.54 -5.00
CA LYS A 27 -13.35 4.37 -5.65
C LYS A 27 -12.55 3.53 -4.63
N MET A 28 -11.75 4.19 -3.80
CA MET A 28 -10.98 3.52 -2.73
C MET A 28 -11.91 2.82 -1.72
N GLU A 29 -13.01 3.46 -1.33
CA GLU A 29 -14.01 2.87 -0.44
C GLU A 29 -14.62 1.59 -1.03
N GLN A 30 -14.99 1.60 -2.32
CA GLN A 30 -15.51 0.42 -3.02
C GLN A 30 -14.48 -0.72 -3.06
N ILE A 31 -13.18 -0.39 -3.25
CA ILE A 31 -12.12 -1.39 -3.24
C ILE A 31 -11.98 -2.03 -1.85
N VAL A 32 -11.97 -1.22 -0.81
CA VAL A 32 -11.88 -1.71 0.58
C VAL A 32 -13.11 -2.57 0.94
N GLN A 33 -14.29 -2.20 0.47
CA GLN A 33 -15.50 -3.04 0.63
C GLN A 33 -15.37 -4.38 -0.08
N ARG A 34 -14.80 -4.43 -1.31
CA ARG A 34 -14.51 -5.70 -1.99
C ARG A 34 -13.50 -6.56 -1.22
N MET A 35 -12.47 -5.93 -0.65
CA MET A 35 -11.50 -6.63 0.19
C MET A 35 -12.17 -7.34 1.38
N ALA A 36 -13.22 -6.75 1.93
CA ALA A 36 -13.98 -7.34 3.05
C ALA A 36 -14.79 -8.58 2.66
N THR A 37 -15.05 -8.79 1.36
CA THR A 37 -15.81 -9.96 0.86
C THR A 37 -14.94 -11.15 0.51
N ILE A 38 -13.61 -11.02 0.55
CA ILE A 38 -12.68 -12.09 0.22
C ILE A 38 -12.32 -12.85 1.50
N GLU A 39 -12.71 -14.12 1.56
CA GLU A 39 -12.54 -14.96 2.74
C GLU A 39 -11.70 -16.21 2.48
N GLN A 40 -11.47 -16.57 1.21
CA GLN A 40 -10.87 -17.84 0.82
C GLN A 40 -9.49 -17.65 0.17
N LEU A 41 -8.58 -18.58 0.44
CA LEU A 41 -7.22 -18.57 -0.12
C LEU A 41 -7.21 -18.68 -1.65
N GLU A 42 -8.20 -19.34 -2.23
CA GLU A 42 -8.36 -19.47 -3.68
C GLU A 42 -8.59 -18.12 -4.38
N GLN A 43 -9.04 -17.12 -3.62
CA GLN A 43 -9.25 -15.74 -4.10
C GLN A 43 -7.99 -14.86 -3.95
N PHE A 44 -6.81 -15.44 -3.75
CA PHE A 44 -5.60 -14.65 -3.50
C PHE A 44 -5.22 -13.74 -4.67
N ASP A 45 -5.54 -14.12 -5.90
CA ASP A 45 -5.34 -13.25 -7.08
C ASP A 45 -6.22 -11.99 -7.00
N GLU A 46 -7.44 -12.10 -6.46
CA GLU A 46 -8.32 -10.95 -6.21
C GLU A 46 -7.75 -10.03 -5.11
N VAL A 47 -7.06 -10.60 -4.11
CA VAL A 47 -6.34 -9.82 -3.09
C VAL A 47 -5.28 -8.93 -3.73
N ILE A 48 -4.45 -9.53 -4.60
CA ILE A 48 -3.38 -8.82 -5.31
C ILE A 48 -3.97 -7.73 -6.20
N GLU A 49 -5.03 -8.04 -6.93
CA GLU A 49 -5.70 -7.09 -7.82
C GLU A 49 -6.28 -5.90 -7.04
N ASN A 50 -6.99 -6.15 -5.93
CA ASN A 50 -7.55 -5.09 -5.10
C ASN A 50 -6.45 -4.23 -4.44
N ASP A 51 -5.35 -4.83 -3.99
CA ASP A 51 -4.18 -4.13 -3.46
C ASP A 51 -3.62 -3.16 -4.52
N ASN A 52 -3.38 -3.66 -5.73
CA ASN A 52 -2.87 -2.85 -6.82
C ASN A 52 -3.83 -1.71 -7.21
N GLN A 53 -5.12 -1.99 -7.32
CA GLN A 53 -6.13 -0.97 -7.64
C GLN A 53 -6.23 0.12 -6.55
N PHE A 54 -6.13 -0.26 -5.28
CA PHE A 54 -6.15 0.67 -4.16
C PHE A 54 -4.97 1.64 -4.21
N HIS A 55 -3.77 1.11 -4.34
CA HIS A 55 -2.55 1.91 -4.41
C HIS A 55 -2.45 2.74 -5.71
N ALA A 56 -3.01 2.22 -6.83
CA ALA A 56 -3.14 2.99 -8.07
C ALA A 56 -3.95 4.27 -7.88
N CYS A 57 -5.03 4.25 -7.09
CA CYS A 57 -5.81 5.45 -6.78
C CYS A 57 -4.94 6.56 -6.17
N ILE A 58 -3.99 6.20 -5.29
CA ILE A 58 -3.10 7.16 -4.64
C ILE A 58 -2.15 7.78 -5.66
N ILE A 59 -1.58 6.95 -6.54
CA ILE A 59 -0.60 7.42 -7.52
C ILE A 59 -1.24 8.25 -8.63
N GLU A 60 -2.48 7.93 -9.01
CA GLU A 60 -3.21 8.61 -10.09
C GLU A 60 -3.68 10.01 -9.68
N GLU A 61 -3.92 10.26 -8.37
CA GLU A 61 -4.49 11.53 -7.89
C GLU A 61 -3.66 12.76 -8.26
N CYS A 62 -2.35 12.66 -8.30
CA CYS A 62 -1.51 13.78 -8.71
C CYS A 62 -1.54 14.10 -10.22
N GLY A 63 -2.19 13.27 -11.05
CA GLY A 63 -2.34 13.46 -12.49
C GLY A 63 -1.08 13.27 -13.33
N LEU A 64 0.04 12.83 -12.75
CA LEU A 64 1.29 12.64 -13.47
C LEU A 64 1.41 11.25 -14.09
N LYS A 65 1.11 11.14 -15.39
CA LYS A 65 1.17 9.88 -16.14
C LYS A 65 2.53 9.17 -16.04
N ARG A 66 3.64 9.90 -16.03
CA ARG A 66 4.99 9.31 -15.92
C ARG A 66 5.22 8.69 -14.54
N LEU A 67 4.69 9.30 -13.49
CA LEU A 67 4.77 8.75 -12.13
C LEU A 67 4.01 7.41 -12.05
N TYR A 68 2.78 7.38 -12.59
CA TYR A 68 2.00 6.16 -12.69
C TYR A 68 2.73 5.07 -13.51
N THR A 69 3.29 5.42 -14.67
CA THR A 69 4.04 4.46 -15.51
C THR A 69 5.23 3.85 -14.76
N LEU A 70 5.99 4.68 -14.03
CA LEU A 70 7.11 4.21 -13.22
C LEU A 70 6.64 3.30 -12.08
N TRP A 71 5.62 3.71 -11.36
CA TRP A 71 5.05 2.95 -10.25
C TRP A 71 4.48 1.60 -10.73
N SER A 72 3.71 1.59 -11.81
CA SER A 72 3.09 0.38 -12.36
C SER A 72 4.11 -0.61 -12.97
N SER A 73 5.29 -0.14 -13.36
CA SER A 73 6.38 -1.00 -13.83
C SER A 73 7.01 -1.85 -12.72
N MET A 74 6.73 -1.52 -11.46
CA MET A 74 7.22 -2.27 -10.31
C MET A 74 6.18 -3.33 -9.92
N ASP A 75 6.46 -4.57 -10.23
CA ASP A 75 5.55 -5.70 -9.97
C ASP A 75 5.33 -5.92 -8.46
N SER A 76 4.19 -5.41 -7.96
CA SER A 76 3.81 -5.59 -6.56
C SER A 76 3.24 -6.98 -6.27
N GLY A 77 2.62 -7.61 -7.26
CA GLY A 77 2.03 -8.94 -7.10
C GLY A 77 3.09 -9.97 -6.75
N ASN A 78 4.22 -9.97 -7.48
CA ASN A 78 5.34 -10.85 -7.17
C ASN A 78 5.92 -10.57 -5.79
N THR A 79 6.01 -9.29 -5.39
CA THR A 79 6.54 -8.92 -4.07
C THR A 79 5.65 -9.43 -2.94
N ILE A 80 4.33 -9.35 -3.07
CA ILE A 80 3.38 -9.88 -2.07
C ILE A 80 3.49 -11.40 -1.98
N VAL A 81 3.54 -12.11 -3.12
CA VAL A 81 3.68 -13.56 -3.16
C VAL A 81 4.98 -14.02 -2.53
N PHE A 82 6.12 -13.39 -2.84
CA PHE A 82 7.41 -13.72 -2.25
C PHE A 82 7.44 -13.45 -0.75
N TYR A 83 6.81 -12.38 -0.31
CA TYR A 83 6.77 -12.04 1.12
C TYR A 83 6.03 -13.09 1.94
N ARG A 84 4.92 -13.60 1.43
CA ARG A 84 3.98 -14.35 2.26
C ARG A 84 4.25 -15.83 2.35
N GLY A 85 4.84 -16.46 1.32
CA GLY A 85 4.97 -17.91 1.30
C GLY A 85 3.64 -18.63 1.56
N ALA A 86 3.58 -19.91 1.31
CA ALA A 86 2.33 -20.68 1.32
C ALA A 86 1.55 -20.67 2.66
N GLY A 87 2.21 -20.41 3.80
CA GLY A 87 1.54 -20.44 5.12
C GLY A 87 1.03 -19.10 5.66
N LYS A 88 1.28 -17.98 4.95
CA LYS A 88 0.94 -16.63 5.45
C LYS A 88 -0.09 -15.90 4.62
N ASN A 89 -0.48 -16.46 3.47
CA ASN A 89 -1.51 -15.88 2.62
C ASN A 89 -2.85 -15.77 3.34
N GLU A 90 -3.16 -16.70 4.24
CA GLU A 90 -4.38 -16.67 5.04
C GLU A 90 -4.50 -15.40 5.89
N TYR A 91 -3.41 -14.97 6.54
CA TYR A 91 -3.41 -13.72 7.29
C TYR A 91 -3.73 -12.51 6.41
N VAL A 92 -3.20 -12.47 5.17
CA VAL A 92 -3.46 -11.35 4.25
C VAL A 92 -4.91 -11.33 3.82
N VAL A 93 -5.43 -12.49 3.40
CA VAL A 93 -6.83 -12.62 2.97
C VAL A 93 -7.76 -12.06 4.05
N HIS A 94 -7.57 -12.47 5.31
CA HIS A 94 -8.46 -12.05 6.41
C HIS A 94 -8.22 -10.62 6.94
N ASN A 95 -7.08 -9.99 6.65
CA ASN A 95 -6.76 -8.68 7.23
C ASN A 95 -6.62 -7.55 6.20
N GLN A 96 -6.69 -7.83 4.91
CA GLN A 96 -6.48 -6.82 3.86
C GLN A 96 -7.42 -5.62 3.98
N GLU A 97 -8.71 -5.85 4.30
CA GLU A 97 -9.67 -4.78 4.51
C GLU A 97 -9.22 -3.85 5.63
N LYS A 98 -8.92 -4.39 6.79
CA LYS A 98 -8.51 -3.63 7.98
C LYS A 98 -7.22 -2.84 7.73
N ILE A 99 -6.28 -3.44 7.01
CA ILE A 99 -4.99 -2.82 6.69
C ILE A 99 -5.19 -1.62 5.77
N HIS A 100 -5.97 -1.77 4.70
CA HIS A 100 -6.21 -0.69 3.73
C HIS A 100 -7.23 0.34 4.24
N ARG A 101 -8.15 -0.04 5.12
CA ARG A 101 -9.04 0.89 5.80
C ARG A 101 -8.27 1.97 6.55
N ARG A 102 -7.18 1.62 7.23
CA ARG A 102 -6.32 2.60 7.92
C ARG A 102 -5.76 3.64 6.95
N VAL A 103 -5.33 3.22 5.76
CA VAL A 103 -4.80 4.14 4.74
C VAL A 103 -5.92 5.04 4.19
N LEU A 104 -7.09 4.47 3.88
CA LEU A 104 -8.23 5.24 3.41
C LEU A 104 -8.70 6.28 4.44
N ASP A 105 -8.74 5.92 5.71
CA ASP A 105 -9.12 6.84 6.79
C ASP A 105 -8.10 7.98 6.90
N ALA A 106 -6.82 7.70 6.74
CA ALA A 106 -5.79 8.74 6.66
C ALA A 106 -6.00 9.67 5.45
N VAL A 107 -6.29 9.13 4.26
CA VAL A 107 -6.58 9.90 3.04
C VAL A 107 -7.78 10.84 3.27
N LYS A 108 -8.83 10.37 3.96
CA LYS A 108 -10.01 11.19 4.28
C LYS A 108 -9.71 12.38 5.20
N THR A 109 -8.60 12.36 5.94
CA THR A 109 -8.19 13.52 6.76
C THR A 109 -7.74 14.71 5.92
N GLY A 110 -7.23 14.48 4.71
CA GLY A 110 -6.60 15.49 3.87
C GLY A 110 -5.27 16.02 4.42
N ASP A 111 -4.74 15.42 5.49
CA ASP A 111 -3.48 15.82 6.13
C ASP A 111 -2.31 15.04 5.52
N VAL A 112 -1.43 15.76 4.81
CA VAL A 112 -0.27 15.18 4.13
C VAL A 112 0.61 14.36 5.07
N GLN A 113 0.85 14.86 6.30
CA GLN A 113 1.73 14.16 7.25
C GLN A 113 1.09 12.86 7.76
N VAL A 114 -0.22 12.91 8.07
CA VAL A 114 -0.98 11.73 8.50
C VAL A 114 -0.99 10.69 7.39
N ILE A 115 -1.29 11.08 6.15
CA ILE A 115 -1.33 10.17 4.99
C ILE A 115 0.05 9.54 4.75
N CYS A 116 1.09 10.36 4.67
CA CYS A 116 2.45 9.88 4.40
C CYS A 116 2.95 8.95 5.50
N LYS A 117 2.72 9.29 6.77
CA LYS A 117 3.09 8.42 7.88
C LYS A 117 2.37 7.08 7.82
N THR A 118 1.07 7.08 7.57
CA THR A 118 0.27 5.86 7.48
C THR A 118 0.72 4.98 6.32
N LEU A 119 1.05 5.56 5.16
CA LEU A 119 1.62 4.83 4.01
C LEU A 119 2.97 4.18 4.36
N ILE A 120 3.85 4.91 5.05
CA ILE A 120 5.13 4.36 5.50
C ILE A 120 4.92 3.18 6.43
N ASP A 121 4.08 3.35 7.44
CA ASP A 121 3.79 2.30 8.42
C ASP A 121 3.21 1.06 7.69
N HIS A 122 2.30 1.25 6.73
CA HIS A 122 1.74 0.19 5.91
C HIS A 122 2.80 -0.61 5.15
N TYR A 123 3.71 0.07 4.46
CA TYR A 123 4.80 -0.57 3.72
C TYR A 123 5.88 -1.17 4.64
N MET A 124 6.19 -0.51 5.76
CA MET A 124 7.19 -0.98 6.72
C MET A 124 6.71 -2.21 7.51
N GLU A 125 5.43 -2.31 7.87
CA GLU A 125 4.88 -3.53 8.49
C GLU A 125 5.16 -4.76 7.63
N THR A 126 4.95 -4.64 6.31
CA THR A 126 5.24 -5.69 5.35
C THR A 126 6.74 -6.01 5.27
N THR A 127 7.57 -4.97 5.18
CA THR A 127 9.05 -5.13 5.09
C THR A 127 9.62 -5.76 6.36
N ILE A 128 9.22 -5.27 7.53
CA ILE A 128 9.68 -5.79 8.83
C ILE A 128 9.24 -7.24 9.01
N GLY A 129 8.02 -7.56 8.61
CA GLY A 129 7.54 -8.94 8.64
C GLY A 129 8.42 -9.86 7.79
N TYR A 130 8.75 -9.46 6.56
CA TYR A 130 9.64 -10.21 5.67
C TYR A 130 11.02 -10.46 6.32
N LEU A 131 11.64 -9.42 6.87
CA LEU A 131 12.96 -9.52 7.51
C LEU A 131 12.94 -10.51 8.68
N LYS A 132 11.94 -10.40 9.55
CA LYS A 132 11.75 -11.32 10.68
C LYS A 132 11.59 -12.77 10.24
N ASP A 133 10.82 -13.01 9.18
CA ASP A 133 10.57 -14.35 8.65
C ASP A 133 11.81 -15.01 8.07
N HIS A 134 12.76 -14.20 7.62
CA HIS A 134 14.05 -14.67 7.07
C HIS A 134 15.20 -14.58 8.07
N GLY A 135 14.92 -14.29 9.35
CA GLY A 135 15.94 -14.20 10.41
C GLY A 135 16.90 -13.02 10.23
N ILE A 136 16.50 -12.00 9.46
CA ILE A 136 17.32 -10.80 9.24
C ILE A 136 17.00 -9.79 10.33
N SER A 137 18.04 -9.24 10.98
CA SER A 137 17.88 -8.22 12.02
C SER A 137 17.26 -6.94 11.43
N THR A 138 16.22 -6.44 12.07
CA THR A 138 15.62 -5.16 11.68
C THR A 138 16.48 -3.96 12.07
N GLU A 139 17.44 -4.14 12.99
CA GLU A 139 18.40 -3.11 13.42
C GLU A 139 19.48 -2.85 12.35
N GLU A 140 19.77 -3.86 11.55
CA GLU A 140 20.73 -3.78 10.44
C GLU A 140 20.10 -3.20 9.15
N PHE A 141 18.79 -2.96 9.15
CA PHE A 141 18.11 -2.41 7.99
C PHE A 141 18.39 -0.90 7.90
N PRO A 142 19.24 -0.45 6.96
CA PRO A 142 19.77 0.91 6.96
C PRO A 142 18.76 1.95 6.46
N TYR A 143 17.60 1.53 6.00
CA TYR A 143 16.67 2.40 5.30
C TYR A 143 15.68 3.04 6.27
N LYS A 144 15.85 4.33 6.49
CA LYS A 144 14.84 5.16 7.16
C LYS A 144 14.16 6.02 6.11
N ILE A 145 12.86 5.81 5.92
CA ILE A 145 12.09 6.74 5.11
C ILE A 145 12.01 8.05 5.89
N ASN A 146 12.73 9.06 5.40
CA ASN A 146 12.69 10.38 6.03
C ASN A 146 11.48 11.14 5.48
N VAL A 147 10.49 11.37 6.33
CA VAL A 147 9.27 12.14 6.01
C VAL A 147 9.36 13.61 6.39
N ASN A 148 10.53 14.06 6.86
CA ASN A 148 10.72 15.47 7.13
C ASN A 148 10.61 16.26 5.82
N PHE A 149 9.69 17.19 5.83
CA PHE A 149 9.39 18.14 4.74
C PHE A 149 10.09 19.44 4.99
#